data_37a5029a0f3c9cdd00be9b7e18cd6e7b
#
_entry.id   37a5029a0f3c9cdd00be9b7e18cd6e7b
#
_cell.length_a   1.000
_cell.length_b   1.000
_cell.length_c   1.000
_cell.angle_alpha   90.00
_cell.angle_beta   90.00
_cell.angle_gamma   90.00
#
_symmetry.space_group_name_H-M   'P 1'
#
loop_
_entity.id
_entity.type
_entity.pdbx_description
1 polymer ?
#
loop_
_entity_poly.entity_id
_entity_poly.type
_entity_poly.pdbx_seq_one_letter_code
_entity_poly.pdbx_strand_id
1 'polypeptide(L)'
;ENPVNPYWKVEPYTVDDILTIKDSDDPEKEAYDFLCQSIPVSSNVQFKVIVLNKDGKSTFAMIVNHMCFDGGDFKYFLKKLAKNYNAILSGENPTDLKQGTRSAEQVYTKLDAADKKVAKGLYKNISAVKDKHVFPLTEPRPDDHTMINIRKIDRDTFLNMKNAGKRLGVTVNDMLLAAYVRALYDISGMRDDETLSIPCMVDLRRHIEGGDEAGGLANHTGFMLCTVHNKGETINDTLINVMRSTKKSKRDKYMGLYSLPLLKLAYTILPFSISEFAIKIGYDNPLIGMSNIGLLPVDKLTFGNAKPVDGFMTGAVKYKPFMQLALTTLNDVVTMTIAIRGNDDDKKIVEKFFDLIVENVKEFDRLNAR
;
A
#
# COMPACT_ATOMS: atom_id res chain seq x y z
N GLU A 1 -19.12 10.31 -20.65
CA GLU A 1 -19.23 9.71 -19.31
C GLU A 1 -20.60 9.06 -19.15
N ASN A 2 -20.63 7.80 -18.75
CA ASN A 2 -21.87 7.10 -18.45
C ASN A 2 -22.01 6.98 -16.92
N PRO A 3 -22.82 7.79 -16.25
CA PRO A 3 -22.95 7.79 -14.80
C PRO A 3 -23.62 6.51 -14.25
N VAL A 4 -24.30 5.77 -15.13
CA VAL A 4 -24.99 4.54 -14.74
C VAL A 4 -24.03 3.34 -14.78
N ASN A 5 -23.12 3.32 -15.73
CA ASN A 5 -22.22 2.19 -15.96
C ASN A 5 -20.86 2.68 -16.48
N PRO A 6 -19.99 3.19 -15.59
CA PRO A 6 -18.71 3.75 -15.99
C PRO A 6 -17.80 2.69 -16.59
N TYR A 7 -17.05 3.05 -17.61
CA TYR A 7 -16.07 2.19 -18.27
C TYR A 7 -14.81 2.96 -18.61
N TRP A 8 -13.72 2.27 -18.76
CA TRP A 8 -12.50 2.86 -19.29
C TRP A 8 -12.59 2.93 -20.81
N LYS A 9 -12.34 4.12 -21.35
CA LYS A 9 -12.22 4.34 -22.78
C LYS A 9 -10.74 4.55 -23.10
N VAL A 10 -10.29 3.91 -24.18
CA VAL A 10 -8.95 4.17 -24.72
C VAL A 10 -9.01 5.48 -25.49
N GLU A 11 -8.23 6.45 -25.07
CA GLU A 11 -8.05 7.73 -25.77
C GLU A 11 -6.68 7.77 -26.43
N PRO A 12 -6.53 8.52 -27.54
CA PRO A 12 -5.22 8.72 -28.16
C PRO A 12 -4.23 9.35 -27.18
N TYR A 13 -3.02 8.89 -27.21
CA TYR A 13 -1.91 9.44 -26.41
C TYR A 13 -0.59 9.31 -27.18
N THR A 14 0.37 10.14 -26.79
CA THR A 14 1.75 10.06 -27.25
C THR A 14 2.70 9.64 -26.11
N VAL A 15 3.92 9.30 -26.42
CA VAL A 15 4.93 9.00 -25.39
C VAL A 15 5.15 10.22 -24.49
N ASP A 16 5.12 11.43 -25.03
CA ASP A 16 5.32 12.67 -24.28
C ASP A 16 4.21 12.97 -23.27
N ASP A 17 3.01 12.42 -23.46
CA ASP A 17 1.92 12.50 -22.47
C ASP A 17 2.25 11.71 -21.20
N ILE A 18 3.12 10.69 -21.33
CA ILE A 18 3.43 9.72 -20.28
C ILE A 18 4.84 9.94 -19.70
N LEU A 19 5.84 10.14 -20.55
CA LEU A 19 7.26 10.08 -20.18
C LEU A 19 7.95 11.42 -20.40
N THR A 20 8.57 11.92 -19.35
CA THR A 20 9.48 13.06 -19.41
C THR A 20 10.89 12.59 -19.02
N ILE A 21 11.89 12.86 -19.87
CA ILE A 21 13.32 12.59 -19.58
C ILE A 21 14.06 13.90 -19.70
N LYS A 22 14.77 14.31 -18.66
CA LYS A 22 15.57 15.54 -18.68
C LYS A 22 16.71 15.51 -17.66
N ASP A 23 17.68 16.36 -17.83
CA ASP A 23 18.66 16.69 -16.81
C ASP A 23 18.03 17.58 -15.73
N SER A 24 18.52 17.50 -14.51
CA SER A 24 18.02 18.25 -13.37
C SER A 24 19.16 18.63 -12.42
N ASP A 25 19.11 19.85 -11.92
CA ASP A 25 20.04 20.30 -10.88
C ASP A 25 19.66 19.78 -9.48
N ASP A 26 18.38 19.45 -9.26
CA ASP A 26 17.87 18.89 -8.01
C ASP A 26 16.83 17.77 -8.28
N PRO A 27 17.31 16.57 -8.68
CA PRO A 27 16.43 15.47 -9.02
C PRO A 27 15.53 15.00 -7.86
N GLU A 28 15.98 15.13 -6.61
CA GLU A 28 15.20 14.70 -5.44
C GLU A 28 14.00 15.61 -5.24
N LYS A 29 14.20 16.92 -5.28
CA LYS A 29 13.12 17.89 -5.16
C LYS A 29 12.15 17.80 -6.33
N GLU A 30 12.64 17.75 -7.56
CA GLU A 30 11.78 17.66 -8.74
C GLU A 30 10.96 16.36 -8.76
N ALA A 31 11.56 15.23 -8.38
CA ALA A 31 10.84 13.95 -8.23
C ALA A 31 9.76 14.04 -7.14
N TYR A 32 10.06 14.66 -6.01
CA TYR A 32 9.10 14.88 -4.94
C TYR A 32 7.91 15.75 -5.42
N ASP A 33 8.20 16.88 -6.05
CA ASP A 33 7.18 17.78 -6.59
C ASP A 33 6.31 17.06 -7.65
N PHE A 34 6.92 16.18 -8.46
CA PHE A 34 6.20 15.35 -9.42
C PHE A 34 5.30 14.32 -8.72
N LEU A 35 5.79 13.65 -7.68
CA LEU A 35 5.02 12.66 -6.92
C LEU A 35 3.81 13.28 -6.18
N CYS A 36 3.87 14.57 -5.85
CA CYS A 36 2.77 15.31 -5.23
C CYS A 36 1.67 15.73 -6.23
N GLN A 37 1.85 15.51 -7.53
CA GLN A 37 0.84 15.80 -8.53
C GLN A 37 -0.30 14.77 -8.51
N SER A 38 -1.44 15.16 -9.07
CA SER A 38 -2.57 14.27 -9.31
C SER A 38 -2.83 14.09 -10.80
N ILE A 39 -3.33 12.92 -11.18
CA ILE A 39 -3.81 12.67 -12.55
C ILE A 39 -5.33 12.73 -12.51
N PRO A 40 -5.96 13.69 -13.21
CA PRO A 40 -7.42 13.72 -13.31
C PRO A 40 -7.95 12.43 -13.94
N VAL A 41 -9.09 11.95 -13.46
CA VAL A 41 -9.74 10.74 -14.01
C VAL A 41 -10.10 10.93 -15.50
N SER A 42 -10.36 12.18 -15.92
CA SER A 42 -10.63 12.56 -17.31
C SER A 42 -9.39 12.63 -18.19
N SER A 43 -8.19 12.45 -17.65
CA SER A 43 -6.95 12.46 -18.45
C SER A 43 -6.93 11.29 -19.44
N ASN A 44 -6.37 11.52 -20.64
CA ASN A 44 -6.14 10.49 -21.65
C ASN A 44 -5.15 9.41 -21.16
N VAL A 45 -4.27 9.75 -20.21
CA VAL A 45 -3.33 8.83 -19.59
C VAL A 45 -3.60 8.73 -18.09
N GLN A 46 -3.43 7.53 -17.53
CA GLN A 46 -3.70 7.25 -16.12
C GLN A 46 -2.42 6.93 -15.32
N PHE A 47 -1.26 7.07 -15.94
CA PHE A 47 0.05 7.07 -15.30
C PHE A 47 1.00 8.03 -16.01
N LYS A 48 1.96 8.55 -15.27
CA LYS A 48 3.03 9.41 -15.78
C LYS A 48 4.35 9.04 -15.15
N VAL A 49 5.43 9.24 -15.89
CA VAL A 49 6.79 8.90 -15.49
C VAL A 49 7.70 10.09 -15.77
N ILE A 50 8.59 10.37 -14.82
CA ILE A 50 9.70 11.28 -15.03
C ILE A 50 11.03 10.59 -14.74
N VAL A 51 12.03 10.81 -15.60
CA VAL A 51 13.39 10.37 -15.40
C VAL A 51 14.28 11.62 -15.38
N LEU A 52 14.94 11.83 -14.25
CA LEU A 52 15.78 12.99 -13.98
C LEU A 52 17.23 12.54 -13.89
N ASN A 53 18.09 13.07 -14.74
CA ASN A 53 19.50 12.70 -14.80
C ASN A 53 20.37 13.75 -14.11
N LYS A 54 21.37 13.28 -13.35
CA LYS A 54 22.41 14.11 -12.74
C LYS A 54 23.64 13.26 -12.44
N ASP A 55 24.81 13.72 -12.87
CA ASP A 55 26.12 13.13 -12.52
C ASP A 55 26.18 11.60 -12.73
N GLY A 56 25.67 11.12 -13.87
CA GLY A 56 25.66 9.68 -14.22
C GLY A 56 24.66 8.84 -13.41
N LYS A 57 23.78 9.46 -12.65
CA LYS A 57 22.69 8.82 -11.93
C LYS A 57 21.34 9.25 -12.52
N SER A 58 20.34 8.38 -12.44
CA SER A 58 18.98 8.69 -12.85
C SER A 58 18.02 8.48 -11.70
N THR A 59 17.15 9.45 -11.47
CA THR A 59 16.00 9.33 -10.55
C THR A 59 14.76 9.06 -11.37
N PHE A 60 14.15 7.89 -11.14
CA PHE A 60 12.89 7.49 -11.78
C PHE A 60 11.74 7.73 -10.79
N ALA A 61 10.75 8.53 -11.19
CA ALA A 61 9.53 8.70 -10.42
C ALA A 61 8.31 8.40 -11.30
N MET A 62 7.29 7.78 -10.70
CA MET A 62 6.06 7.39 -11.39
C MET A 62 4.85 7.68 -10.50
N ILE A 63 3.85 8.31 -11.08
CA ILE A 63 2.52 8.44 -10.51
C ILE A 63 1.51 7.65 -11.32
N VAL A 64 0.52 7.05 -10.64
CA VAL A 64 -0.53 6.28 -11.29
C VAL A 64 -1.85 6.49 -10.58
N ASN A 65 -2.94 6.50 -11.34
CA ASN A 65 -4.26 6.48 -10.76
C ASN A 65 -4.50 5.14 -10.05
N HIS A 66 -4.71 5.17 -8.75
CA HIS A 66 -4.82 3.97 -7.91
C HIS A 66 -6.03 3.08 -8.26
N MET A 67 -6.99 3.57 -9.05
CA MET A 67 -8.04 2.71 -9.60
C MET A 67 -7.51 1.70 -10.63
N CYS A 68 -6.34 1.97 -11.24
CA CYS A 68 -5.74 1.11 -12.26
C CYS A 68 -4.81 0.06 -11.67
N PHE A 69 -4.04 0.42 -10.63
CA PHE A 69 -2.96 -0.37 -10.07
C PHE A 69 -3.10 -0.47 -8.55
N ASP A 70 -2.71 -1.62 -8.00
CA ASP A 70 -2.33 -1.76 -6.58
C ASP A 70 -0.81 -1.94 -6.42
N GLY A 71 -0.33 -2.15 -5.20
CA GLY A 71 1.10 -2.33 -4.93
C GLY A 71 1.70 -3.59 -5.58
N GLY A 72 0.91 -4.64 -5.79
CA GLY A 72 1.30 -5.85 -6.51
C GLY A 72 1.45 -5.59 -8.01
N ASP A 73 0.51 -4.84 -8.59
CA ASP A 73 0.56 -4.41 -10.00
C ASP A 73 1.78 -3.55 -10.28
N PHE A 74 2.08 -2.62 -9.37
CA PHE A 74 3.26 -1.77 -9.49
C PHE A 74 4.55 -2.60 -9.55
N LYS A 75 4.69 -3.57 -8.66
CA LYS A 75 5.86 -4.48 -8.69
C LYS A 75 5.92 -5.32 -9.95
N TYR A 76 4.78 -5.80 -10.43
CA TYR A 76 4.70 -6.55 -11.68
C TYR A 76 5.08 -5.66 -12.87
N PHE A 77 4.51 -4.46 -12.95
CA PHE A 77 4.81 -3.48 -14.00
C PHE A 77 6.30 -3.12 -14.05
N LEU A 78 6.90 -2.77 -12.91
CA LEU A 78 8.33 -2.40 -12.83
C LEU A 78 9.24 -3.57 -13.27
N LYS A 79 8.95 -4.81 -12.83
CA LYS A 79 9.70 -5.99 -13.28
C LYS A 79 9.61 -6.18 -14.79
N LYS A 80 8.42 -5.98 -15.35
CA LYS A 80 8.18 -6.13 -16.78
C LYS A 80 8.85 -5.00 -17.57
N LEU A 81 8.80 -3.78 -17.05
CA LEU A 81 9.50 -2.63 -17.62
C LEU A 81 11.01 -2.88 -17.71
N ALA A 82 11.63 -3.31 -16.61
CA ALA A 82 13.05 -3.64 -16.58
C ALA A 82 13.39 -4.79 -17.54
N LYS A 83 12.58 -5.84 -17.57
CA LYS A 83 12.75 -6.97 -18.50
C LYS A 83 12.69 -6.51 -19.95
N ASN A 84 11.69 -5.73 -20.32
CA ASN A 84 11.52 -5.26 -21.70
C ASN A 84 12.61 -4.26 -22.09
N TYR A 85 13.03 -3.38 -21.17
CA TYR A 85 14.18 -2.49 -21.41
C TYR A 85 15.43 -3.28 -21.77
N ASN A 86 15.75 -4.32 -21.00
CA ASN A 86 16.94 -5.16 -21.25
C ASN A 86 16.81 -5.98 -22.54
N ALA A 87 15.61 -6.50 -22.86
CA ALA A 87 15.36 -7.20 -24.12
C ALA A 87 15.64 -6.29 -25.32
N ILE A 88 15.12 -5.05 -25.29
CA ILE A 88 15.37 -4.06 -26.36
C ILE A 88 16.87 -3.75 -26.49
N LEU A 89 17.59 -3.55 -25.37
CA LEU A 89 19.03 -3.35 -25.39
C LEU A 89 19.81 -4.51 -26.01
N SER A 90 19.31 -5.73 -25.86
CA SER A 90 19.92 -6.94 -26.43
C SER A 90 19.43 -7.25 -27.84
N GLY A 91 18.62 -6.39 -28.46
CA GLY A 91 18.05 -6.60 -29.79
C GLY A 91 16.89 -7.60 -29.83
N GLU A 92 16.33 -7.97 -28.67
CA GLU A 92 15.17 -8.84 -28.54
C GLU A 92 13.85 -8.03 -28.55
N ASN A 93 12.76 -8.66 -28.94
CA ASN A 93 11.45 -8.03 -28.89
C ASN A 93 10.91 -7.94 -27.45
N PRO A 94 10.32 -6.81 -27.06
CA PRO A 94 9.63 -6.71 -25.80
C PRO A 94 8.41 -7.64 -25.76
N THR A 95 8.03 -8.05 -24.57
CA THR A 95 6.84 -8.88 -24.35
C THR A 95 5.71 -8.04 -23.76
N ASP A 96 4.47 -8.34 -24.18
CA ASP A 96 3.30 -7.63 -23.69
C ASP A 96 3.08 -7.79 -22.19
N LEU A 97 2.46 -6.79 -21.59
CA LEU A 97 1.92 -6.89 -20.26
C LEU A 97 0.66 -7.78 -20.30
N LYS A 98 0.55 -8.68 -19.33
CA LYS A 98 -0.68 -9.44 -19.16
C LYS A 98 -1.78 -8.50 -18.69
N GLN A 99 -2.79 -8.35 -19.51
CA GLN A 99 -3.97 -7.57 -19.16
C GLN A 99 -4.74 -8.24 -18.02
N GLY A 100 -5.15 -7.45 -17.03
CA GLY A 100 -6.07 -7.89 -16.01
C GLY A 100 -7.51 -7.88 -16.48
N THR A 101 -8.37 -8.47 -15.69
CA THR A 101 -9.82 -8.35 -15.85
C THR A 101 -10.43 -7.75 -14.60
N ARG A 102 -11.46 -6.94 -14.73
CA ARG A 102 -12.23 -6.39 -13.60
C ARG A 102 -13.22 -7.39 -13.01
N SER A 103 -13.27 -8.61 -13.55
CA SER A 103 -14.12 -9.66 -13.01
C SER A 103 -13.61 -10.10 -11.64
N ALA A 104 -14.43 -9.95 -10.62
CA ALA A 104 -14.15 -10.50 -9.30
C ALA A 104 -14.07 -12.04 -9.28
N GLU A 105 -14.45 -12.73 -10.37
CA GLU A 105 -14.42 -14.20 -10.45
C GLU A 105 -12.99 -14.75 -10.41
N GLN A 106 -12.01 -14.00 -10.87
CA GLN A 106 -10.62 -14.47 -10.89
C GLN A 106 -10.03 -14.69 -9.49
N VAL A 107 -10.49 -13.94 -8.46
CA VAL A 107 -9.99 -14.11 -7.08
C VAL A 107 -10.47 -15.40 -6.41
N TYR A 108 -11.24 -16.21 -7.11
CA TYR A 108 -11.73 -17.50 -6.61
C TYR A 108 -11.09 -18.69 -7.34
N THR A 109 -10.15 -18.48 -8.26
CA THR A 109 -9.68 -19.56 -9.16
C THR A 109 -8.96 -20.69 -8.44
N LYS A 110 -8.21 -20.40 -7.37
CA LYS A 110 -7.55 -21.42 -6.52
C LYS A 110 -8.48 -22.16 -5.56
N LEU A 111 -9.71 -21.69 -5.39
CA LEU A 111 -10.65 -22.34 -4.50
C LEU A 111 -11.34 -23.51 -5.22
N ASP A 112 -11.51 -24.63 -4.53
CA ASP A 112 -12.35 -25.71 -5.04
C ASP A 112 -13.84 -25.30 -5.14
N ALA A 113 -14.69 -26.16 -5.69
CA ALA A 113 -16.09 -25.84 -5.93
C ALA A 113 -16.86 -25.55 -4.64
N ALA A 114 -16.58 -26.29 -3.55
CA ALA A 114 -17.25 -26.10 -2.26
C ALA A 114 -16.82 -24.78 -1.62
N ASP A 115 -15.51 -24.51 -1.59
CA ASP A 115 -14.95 -23.27 -1.06
C ASP A 115 -15.38 -22.05 -1.87
N LYS A 116 -15.42 -22.17 -3.18
CA LYS A 116 -15.93 -21.10 -4.06
C LYS A 116 -17.37 -20.74 -3.75
N LYS A 117 -18.23 -21.74 -3.48
CA LYS A 117 -19.62 -21.52 -3.07
C LYS A 117 -19.68 -20.76 -1.73
N VAL A 118 -18.86 -21.16 -0.75
CA VAL A 118 -18.78 -20.48 0.54
C VAL A 118 -18.28 -19.04 0.35
N ALA A 119 -17.16 -18.86 -0.37
CA ALA A 119 -16.55 -17.54 -0.59
C ALA A 119 -17.51 -16.55 -1.27
N LYS A 120 -18.29 -17.00 -2.24
CA LYS A 120 -19.32 -16.19 -2.92
C LYS A 120 -20.54 -15.85 -2.04
N GLY A 121 -20.68 -16.49 -0.88
CA GLY A 121 -21.70 -16.19 0.13
C GLY A 121 -21.22 -15.32 1.29
N LEU A 122 -19.97 -14.84 1.28
CA LEU A 122 -19.39 -14.03 2.36
C LEU A 122 -19.81 -12.55 2.27
N TYR A 123 -21.08 -12.28 2.48
CA TYR A 123 -21.63 -10.90 2.48
C TYR A 123 -21.26 -10.11 3.73
N LYS A 124 -20.67 -10.73 4.74
CA LYS A 124 -20.29 -10.05 5.97
C LYS A 124 -19.21 -9.00 5.67
N ASN A 125 -19.51 -7.77 6.02
CA ASN A 125 -18.51 -6.71 6.03
C ASN A 125 -17.66 -6.84 7.30
N ILE A 126 -16.38 -7.16 7.15
CA ILE A 126 -15.43 -7.15 8.27
C ILE A 126 -14.76 -5.80 8.49
N SER A 127 -15.01 -4.83 7.58
CA SER A 127 -14.48 -3.46 7.70
C SER A 127 -15.29 -2.59 8.66
N ALA A 128 -16.44 -3.03 9.14
CA ALA A 128 -17.17 -2.33 10.19
C ALA A 128 -16.33 -2.34 11.48
N VAL A 129 -15.35 -1.48 11.52
CA VAL A 129 -14.57 -1.19 12.71
C VAL A 129 -15.45 -0.36 13.62
N LYS A 130 -15.85 -0.92 14.76
CA LYS A 130 -16.65 -0.18 15.75
C LYS A 130 -15.84 0.97 16.37
N ASP A 131 -14.53 0.81 16.40
CA ASP A 131 -13.59 1.74 17.01
C ASP A 131 -13.16 2.78 15.96
N LYS A 132 -13.68 4.00 16.07
CA LYS A 132 -13.34 5.10 15.15
C LYS A 132 -12.23 5.95 15.72
N HIS A 133 -11.05 5.35 15.91
CA HIS A 133 -9.89 6.13 16.29
C HIS A 133 -9.41 6.98 15.11
N VAL A 134 -9.15 8.24 15.38
CA VAL A 134 -8.72 9.23 14.41
C VAL A 134 -7.24 9.53 14.66
N PHE A 135 -6.44 9.52 13.62
CA PHE A 135 -5.09 10.06 13.69
C PHE A 135 -5.17 11.58 13.93
N PRO A 136 -4.39 12.18 14.84
CA PRO A 136 -4.60 13.53 15.34
C PRO A 136 -4.13 14.63 14.36
N LEU A 137 -4.56 14.56 13.09
CA LEU A 137 -4.37 15.63 12.12
C LEU A 137 -5.20 16.87 12.52
N THR A 138 -4.76 18.02 12.05
CA THR A 138 -5.52 19.26 12.21
C THR A 138 -6.82 19.21 11.40
N GLU A 139 -7.79 20.05 11.75
CA GLU A 139 -8.98 20.22 10.90
C GLU A 139 -8.58 20.72 9.50
N PRO A 140 -9.40 20.40 8.45
CA PRO A 140 -9.12 20.86 7.08
C PRO A 140 -8.95 22.41 7.03
N ARG A 141 -7.89 22.87 6.35
CA ARG A 141 -7.55 24.29 6.22
C ARG A 141 -7.33 24.66 4.74
N PRO A 142 -7.48 25.95 4.38
CA PRO A 142 -7.23 26.40 2.99
C PRO A 142 -5.80 26.21 2.49
N ASP A 143 -4.81 26.20 3.38
CA ASP A 143 -3.39 25.96 3.10
C ASP A 143 -3.01 24.48 2.98
N ASP A 144 -3.97 23.57 3.19
CA ASP A 144 -3.72 22.14 2.97
C ASP A 144 -3.31 21.86 1.52
N HIS A 145 -2.19 21.17 1.36
CA HIS A 145 -1.65 20.76 0.08
C HIS A 145 -1.22 19.28 0.11
N THR A 146 -0.98 18.70 -1.05
CA THR A 146 -0.48 17.31 -1.12
C THR A 146 0.95 17.25 -0.62
N MET A 147 1.20 16.36 0.33
CA MET A 147 2.52 16.06 0.84
C MET A 147 2.73 14.55 1.01
N ILE A 148 3.95 14.11 0.78
CA ILE A 148 4.39 12.73 1.04
C ILE A 148 5.44 12.80 2.14
N ASN A 149 5.08 12.38 3.33
CA ASN A 149 6.00 12.30 4.45
C ASN A 149 6.77 10.99 4.37
N ILE A 150 8.09 11.05 4.50
CA ILE A 150 9.00 9.91 4.28
C ILE A 150 9.93 9.77 5.46
N ARG A 151 10.06 8.55 6.00
CA ARG A 151 11.05 8.21 7.02
C ARG A 151 11.62 6.83 6.74
N LYS A 152 12.91 6.67 6.91
CA LYS A 152 13.58 5.38 6.77
C LYS A 152 13.92 4.79 8.13
N ILE A 153 13.73 3.48 8.25
CA ILE A 153 14.40 2.65 9.25
C ILE A 153 15.68 2.16 8.58
N ASP A 154 16.82 2.55 9.13
CA ASP A 154 18.12 2.21 8.57
C ASP A 154 18.36 0.69 8.55
N ARG A 155 19.35 0.30 7.74
CA ARG A 155 19.66 -1.10 7.48
C ARG A 155 20.02 -1.86 8.75
N ASP A 156 20.84 -1.27 9.61
CA ASP A 156 21.33 -1.96 10.82
C ASP A 156 20.19 -2.18 11.81
N THR A 157 19.38 -1.15 12.06
CA THR A 157 18.15 -1.23 12.87
C THR A 157 17.20 -2.29 12.32
N PHE A 158 16.99 -2.32 11.00
CA PHE A 158 16.12 -3.31 10.37
C PHE A 158 16.66 -4.73 10.46
N LEU A 159 17.94 -4.94 10.19
CA LEU A 159 18.57 -6.27 10.27
C LEU A 159 18.57 -6.81 11.69
N ASN A 160 18.85 -5.97 12.68
CA ASN A 160 18.78 -6.37 14.09
C ASN A 160 17.37 -6.82 14.46
N MET A 161 16.35 -6.01 14.15
CA MET A 161 14.95 -6.37 14.34
C MET A 161 14.60 -7.68 13.62
N LYS A 162 14.99 -7.84 12.36
CA LYS A 162 14.71 -9.03 11.54
C LYS A 162 15.36 -10.29 12.14
N ASN A 163 16.61 -10.18 12.60
CA ASN A 163 17.34 -11.29 13.22
C ASN A 163 16.72 -11.67 14.58
N ALA A 164 16.37 -10.69 15.42
CA ALA A 164 15.66 -10.95 16.67
C ALA A 164 14.30 -11.62 16.39
N GLY A 165 13.55 -11.12 15.43
CA GLY A 165 12.27 -11.72 15.03
C GLY A 165 12.42 -13.16 14.53
N LYS A 166 13.47 -13.46 13.76
CA LYS A 166 13.73 -14.83 13.29
C LYS A 166 13.98 -15.79 14.47
N ARG A 167 14.74 -15.35 15.50
CA ARG A 167 14.95 -16.16 16.71
C ARG A 167 13.66 -16.45 17.47
N LEU A 168 12.76 -15.46 17.51
CA LEU A 168 11.46 -15.55 18.20
C LEU A 168 10.35 -16.20 17.37
N GLY A 169 10.60 -16.52 16.09
CA GLY A 169 9.60 -17.08 15.19
C GLY A 169 8.50 -16.08 14.79
N VAL A 170 8.80 -14.77 14.79
CA VAL A 170 7.86 -13.70 14.41
C VAL A 170 8.25 -13.10 13.06
N THR A 171 7.25 -12.58 12.34
CA THR A 171 7.50 -11.99 11.01
C THR A 171 7.84 -10.50 11.12
N VAL A 172 8.61 -9.99 10.16
CA VAL A 172 8.89 -8.56 10.01
C VAL A 172 7.59 -7.73 9.99
N ASN A 173 6.56 -8.25 9.31
CA ASN A 173 5.26 -7.56 9.26
C ASN A 173 4.58 -7.46 10.64
N ASP A 174 4.65 -8.51 11.46
CA ASP A 174 4.06 -8.47 12.80
C ASP A 174 4.81 -7.49 13.72
N MET A 175 6.15 -7.42 13.59
CA MET A 175 6.97 -6.47 14.36
C MET A 175 6.71 -5.02 13.97
N LEU A 176 6.70 -4.71 12.66
CA LEU A 176 6.40 -3.36 12.17
C LEU A 176 4.97 -2.95 12.51
N LEU A 177 4.01 -3.89 12.46
CA LEU A 177 2.63 -3.63 12.86
C LEU A 177 2.52 -3.39 14.37
N ALA A 178 3.28 -4.09 15.21
CA ALA A 178 3.31 -3.83 16.65
C ALA A 178 3.88 -2.46 16.97
N ALA A 179 4.97 -2.06 16.30
CA ALA A 179 5.55 -0.72 16.45
C ALA A 179 4.56 0.38 16.00
N TYR A 180 3.84 0.15 14.90
CA TYR A 180 2.79 1.05 14.41
C TYR A 180 1.62 1.18 15.40
N VAL A 181 1.14 0.05 15.94
CA VAL A 181 0.07 0.02 16.95
C VAL A 181 0.44 0.85 18.17
N ARG A 182 1.63 0.61 18.76
CA ARG A 182 2.09 1.37 19.93
C ARG A 182 2.19 2.86 19.65
N ALA A 183 2.79 3.21 18.49
CA ALA A 183 2.92 4.60 18.09
C ALA A 183 1.54 5.29 17.93
N LEU A 184 0.50 4.56 17.46
CA LEU A 184 -0.86 5.07 17.38
C LEU A 184 -1.46 5.36 18.76
N TYR A 185 -1.30 4.45 19.72
CA TYR A 185 -1.73 4.70 21.10
C TYR A 185 -1.08 5.98 21.65
N ASP A 186 0.23 6.12 21.46
CA ASP A 186 1.00 7.23 22.02
C ASP A 186 0.67 8.57 21.35
N ILE A 187 0.58 8.59 20.01
CA ILE A 187 0.31 9.85 19.28
C ILE A 187 -1.13 10.34 19.44
N SER A 188 -2.08 9.41 19.56
CA SER A 188 -3.51 9.73 19.69
C SER A 188 -3.95 9.90 21.15
N GLY A 189 -3.06 9.69 22.13
CA GLY A 189 -3.38 9.78 23.54
C GLY A 189 -4.44 8.76 24.00
N MET A 190 -4.48 7.60 23.36
CA MET A 190 -5.38 6.50 23.73
C MET A 190 -4.98 5.91 25.08
N ARG A 191 -5.98 5.46 25.84
CA ARG A 191 -5.72 4.68 27.05
C ARG A 191 -5.20 3.30 26.67
N ASP A 192 -4.34 2.73 27.50
CA ASP A 192 -3.71 1.43 27.24
C ASP A 192 -4.72 0.26 27.18
N ASP A 193 -5.91 0.41 27.76
CA ASP A 193 -6.99 -0.58 27.76
C ASP A 193 -8.02 -0.42 26.63
N GLU A 194 -7.86 0.57 25.78
CA GLU A 194 -8.76 0.77 24.64
C GLU A 194 -8.47 -0.23 23.50
N THR A 195 -9.55 -0.63 22.81
CA THR A 195 -9.41 -1.50 21.63
C THR A 195 -9.09 -0.68 20.40
N LEU A 196 -8.09 -1.13 19.63
CA LEU A 196 -7.69 -0.54 18.36
C LEU A 196 -7.79 -1.58 17.25
N SER A 197 -8.51 -1.28 16.17
CA SER A 197 -8.64 -2.13 14.99
C SER A 197 -8.04 -1.45 13.77
N ILE A 198 -7.06 -2.10 13.14
CA ILE A 198 -6.34 -1.57 11.98
C ILE A 198 -6.58 -2.48 10.77
N PRO A 199 -7.13 -1.96 9.67
CA PRO A 199 -7.15 -2.67 8.41
C PRO A 199 -5.74 -2.73 7.81
N CYS A 200 -5.32 -3.95 7.55
CA CYS A 200 -4.06 -4.26 6.88
C CYS A 200 -4.36 -4.75 5.47
N MET A 201 -3.78 -4.12 4.47
CA MET A 201 -4.01 -4.50 3.07
C MET A 201 -3.45 -5.89 2.77
N VAL A 202 -4.20 -6.65 1.99
CA VAL A 202 -3.90 -8.03 1.59
C VAL A 202 -3.94 -8.14 0.07
N ASP A 203 -2.91 -8.73 -0.52
CA ASP A 203 -2.89 -9.06 -1.94
C ASP A 203 -3.74 -10.30 -2.22
N LEU A 204 -4.83 -10.13 -2.96
CA LEU A 204 -5.76 -11.19 -3.34
C LEU A 204 -5.22 -12.13 -4.41
N ARG A 205 -4.06 -11.82 -5.03
CA ARG A 205 -3.39 -12.74 -5.98
C ARG A 205 -3.03 -14.07 -5.34
N ARG A 206 -2.96 -14.12 -4.01
CA ARG A 206 -2.85 -15.38 -3.27
C ARG A 206 -3.94 -16.40 -3.62
N HIS A 207 -5.11 -15.94 -4.06
CA HIS A 207 -6.27 -16.74 -4.46
C HIS A 207 -6.40 -16.93 -5.97
N ILE A 208 -5.49 -16.37 -6.77
CA ILE A 208 -5.52 -16.40 -8.22
C ILE A 208 -4.47 -17.39 -8.74
N GLU A 209 -4.85 -18.27 -9.68
CA GLU A 209 -3.89 -19.10 -10.40
C GLU A 209 -3.04 -18.27 -11.37
N GLY A 210 -1.78 -18.69 -11.60
CA GLY A 210 -0.92 -18.07 -12.60
C GLY A 210 0.40 -17.47 -12.10
N GLY A 211 0.82 -17.80 -10.87
CA GLY A 211 2.14 -17.41 -10.34
C GLY A 211 2.33 -15.88 -10.24
N ASP A 212 3.52 -15.41 -10.66
CA ASP A 212 3.91 -13.98 -10.54
C ASP A 212 3.08 -13.02 -11.42
N GLU A 213 2.41 -13.54 -12.45
CA GLU A 213 1.53 -12.77 -13.35
C GLU A 213 0.04 -13.00 -13.05
N ALA A 214 -0.28 -13.57 -11.89
CA ALA A 214 -1.64 -13.88 -11.49
C ALA A 214 -2.54 -12.64 -11.53
N GLY A 215 -3.63 -12.74 -12.26
CA GLY A 215 -4.61 -11.66 -12.40
C GLY A 215 -4.26 -10.55 -13.39
N GLY A 216 -3.02 -10.47 -13.89
CA GLY A 216 -2.56 -9.36 -14.74
C GLY A 216 -2.63 -8.01 -14.01
N LEU A 217 -2.67 -6.91 -14.76
CA LEU A 217 -2.82 -5.56 -14.20
C LEU A 217 -4.30 -5.27 -13.90
N ALA A 218 -4.66 -5.34 -12.64
CA ALA A 218 -5.97 -4.96 -12.12
C ALA A 218 -5.90 -4.94 -10.59
N ASN A 219 -6.44 -3.94 -9.95
CA ASN A 219 -6.40 -3.81 -8.49
C ASN A 219 -7.01 -5.03 -7.79
N HIS A 220 -6.17 -5.81 -7.11
CA HIS A 220 -6.52 -7.04 -6.38
C HIS A 220 -6.29 -6.89 -4.88
N THR A 221 -6.60 -5.73 -4.34
CA THR A 221 -6.43 -5.46 -2.92
C THR A 221 -7.68 -5.81 -2.12
N GLY A 222 -7.50 -6.70 -1.15
CA GLY A 222 -8.44 -6.89 -0.04
C GLY A 222 -7.83 -6.37 1.26
N PHE A 223 -8.42 -6.73 2.39
CA PHE A 223 -7.85 -6.39 3.69
C PHE A 223 -8.19 -7.45 4.75
N MET A 224 -7.40 -7.45 5.81
CA MET A 224 -7.68 -8.14 7.06
C MET A 224 -7.67 -7.12 8.20
N LEU A 225 -8.40 -7.39 9.27
CA LEU A 225 -8.34 -6.58 10.49
C LEU A 225 -7.29 -7.14 11.45
N CYS A 226 -6.44 -6.25 11.96
CA CYS A 226 -5.66 -6.48 13.15
C CYS A 226 -6.32 -5.75 14.31
N THR A 227 -6.94 -6.49 15.24
CA THR A 227 -7.60 -5.95 16.42
C THR A 227 -6.77 -6.25 17.66
N VAL A 228 -6.39 -5.19 18.36
CA VAL A 228 -5.62 -5.24 19.60
C VAL A 228 -6.50 -4.65 20.71
N HIS A 229 -6.70 -5.39 21.80
CA HIS A 229 -7.61 -5.00 22.89
C HIS A 229 -6.94 -4.19 24.01
N ASN A 230 -5.63 -4.13 24.00
CA ASN A 230 -4.81 -3.30 24.88
C ASN A 230 -3.42 -3.10 24.28
N LYS A 231 -2.75 -2.00 24.64
CA LYS A 231 -1.41 -1.68 24.18
C LYS A 231 -0.37 -2.70 24.69
N GLY A 232 -0.49 -3.12 25.94
CA GLY A 232 0.55 -3.87 26.67
C GLY A 232 1.63 -2.97 27.26
N GLU A 233 2.38 -3.47 28.24
CA GLU A 233 3.43 -2.68 28.92
C GLU A 233 4.65 -2.44 28.03
N THR A 234 5.09 -3.46 27.31
CA THR A 234 6.25 -3.43 26.42
C THR A 234 5.88 -3.66 24.97
N ILE A 235 6.81 -3.40 24.05
CA ILE A 235 6.64 -3.73 22.63
C ILE A 235 6.43 -5.25 22.42
N ASN A 236 7.00 -6.10 23.26
CA ASN A 236 6.81 -7.54 23.17
C ASN A 236 5.36 -7.95 23.52
N ASP A 237 4.73 -7.28 24.49
CA ASP A 237 3.32 -7.52 24.83
C ASP A 237 2.40 -7.10 23.69
N THR A 238 2.67 -5.92 23.10
CA THR A 238 1.95 -5.46 21.92
C THR A 238 2.11 -6.44 20.74
N LEU A 239 3.34 -6.94 20.53
CA LEU A 239 3.62 -7.92 19.48
C LEU A 239 2.83 -9.22 19.67
N ILE A 240 2.73 -9.72 20.92
CA ILE A 240 1.91 -10.90 21.24
C ILE A 240 0.44 -10.66 20.90
N ASN A 241 -0.10 -9.48 21.22
CA ASN A 241 -1.49 -9.12 20.91
C ASN A 241 -1.71 -9.03 19.39
N VAL A 242 -0.80 -8.38 18.66
CA VAL A 242 -0.82 -8.31 17.20
C VAL A 242 -0.75 -9.71 16.58
N MET A 243 0.17 -10.55 17.04
CA MET A 243 0.32 -11.92 16.51
C MET A 243 -0.93 -12.77 16.75
N ARG A 244 -1.60 -12.65 17.91
CA ARG A 244 -2.86 -13.37 18.16
C ARG A 244 -3.92 -12.98 17.14
N SER A 245 -4.04 -11.69 16.85
CA SER A 245 -5.00 -11.17 15.86
C SER A 245 -4.64 -11.60 14.43
N THR A 246 -3.40 -11.36 14.01
CA THR A 246 -2.95 -11.65 12.63
C THR A 246 -2.90 -13.14 12.34
N LYS A 247 -2.55 -13.98 13.33
CA LYS A 247 -2.52 -15.46 13.19
C LYS A 247 -3.90 -16.03 12.85
N LYS A 248 -4.95 -15.51 13.48
CA LYS A 248 -6.33 -15.88 13.17
C LYS A 248 -6.68 -15.53 11.71
N SER A 249 -6.38 -14.31 11.30
CA SER A 249 -6.65 -13.83 9.94
C SER A 249 -5.82 -14.57 8.89
N LYS A 250 -4.51 -14.80 9.14
CA LYS A 250 -3.61 -15.52 8.21
C LYS A 250 -4.00 -17.00 7.99
N ARG A 251 -4.66 -17.63 8.98
CA ARG A 251 -5.16 -19.01 8.88
C ARG A 251 -6.49 -19.12 8.13
N ASP A 252 -7.18 -18.01 7.96
CA ASP A 252 -8.44 -17.98 7.23
C ASP A 252 -8.16 -18.13 5.73
N LYS A 253 -8.66 -19.21 5.15
CA LYS A 253 -8.53 -19.50 3.73
C LYS A 253 -9.26 -18.48 2.83
N TYR A 254 -10.20 -17.73 3.41
CA TYR A 254 -10.95 -16.68 2.71
C TYR A 254 -10.45 -15.28 3.03
N MET A 255 -9.27 -15.14 3.62
CA MET A 255 -8.70 -13.85 4.01
C MET A 255 -8.71 -12.86 2.83
N GLY A 256 -9.29 -11.70 3.03
CA GLY A 256 -9.43 -10.63 2.03
C GLY A 256 -10.64 -10.75 1.10
N LEU A 257 -11.34 -11.91 1.07
CA LEU A 257 -12.50 -12.12 0.19
C LEU A 257 -13.84 -11.66 0.79
N TYR A 258 -13.87 -11.38 2.08
CA TYR A 258 -15.06 -10.86 2.75
C TYR A 258 -15.51 -9.54 2.12
N SER A 259 -16.81 -9.34 2.06
CA SER A 259 -17.46 -8.17 1.45
C SER A 259 -17.37 -8.06 -0.07
N LEU A 260 -16.52 -8.80 -0.77
CA LEU A 260 -16.47 -8.77 -2.24
C LEU A 260 -17.81 -9.15 -2.90
N PRO A 261 -18.55 -10.18 -2.42
CA PRO A 261 -19.88 -10.48 -2.96
C PRO A 261 -20.86 -9.33 -2.79
N LEU A 262 -20.80 -8.61 -1.67
CA LEU A 262 -21.64 -7.44 -1.41
C LEU A 262 -21.31 -6.28 -2.36
N LEU A 263 -20.02 -5.99 -2.54
CA LEU A 263 -19.53 -4.99 -3.50
C LEU A 263 -19.98 -5.33 -4.92
N LYS A 264 -19.78 -6.58 -5.34
CA LYS A 264 -20.23 -7.07 -6.64
C LYS A 264 -21.72 -6.89 -6.83
N LEU A 265 -22.53 -7.26 -5.83
CA LEU A 265 -23.98 -7.12 -5.88
C LEU A 265 -24.40 -5.66 -6.04
N ALA A 266 -23.83 -4.76 -5.22
CA ALA A 266 -24.13 -3.34 -5.29
C ALA A 266 -23.85 -2.77 -6.69
N TYR A 267 -22.66 -2.98 -7.24
CA TYR A 267 -22.28 -2.48 -8.57
C TYR A 267 -22.96 -3.21 -9.75
N THR A 268 -23.61 -4.35 -9.52
CA THR A 268 -24.35 -5.05 -10.57
C THR A 268 -25.82 -4.60 -10.64
N ILE A 269 -26.42 -4.26 -9.50
CA ILE A 269 -27.86 -3.99 -9.41
C ILE A 269 -28.16 -2.49 -9.41
N LEU A 270 -27.30 -1.69 -8.79
CA LEU A 270 -27.52 -0.27 -8.59
C LEU A 270 -26.76 0.58 -9.62
N PRO A 271 -27.31 1.72 -10.04
CA PRO A 271 -26.53 2.75 -10.77
C PRO A 271 -25.27 3.13 -9.97
N PHE A 272 -24.18 3.45 -10.67
CA PHE A 272 -22.87 3.69 -10.06
C PHE A 272 -22.91 4.70 -8.91
N SER A 273 -23.58 5.85 -9.11
CA SER A 273 -23.69 6.89 -8.07
C SER A 273 -24.42 6.42 -6.81
N ILE A 274 -25.43 5.56 -6.97
CA ILE A 274 -26.16 4.97 -5.84
C ILE A 274 -25.32 3.90 -5.16
N SER A 275 -24.60 3.09 -5.93
CA SER A 275 -23.66 2.09 -5.40
C SER A 275 -22.55 2.74 -4.59
N GLU A 276 -21.96 3.82 -5.12
CA GLU A 276 -20.92 4.58 -4.44
C GLU A 276 -21.42 5.17 -3.13
N PHE A 277 -22.61 5.77 -3.13
CA PHE A 277 -23.25 6.30 -1.93
C PHE A 277 -23.56 5.21 -0.91
N ALA A 278 -24.17 4.09 -1.34
CA ALA A 278 -24.47 2.95 -0.47
C ALA A 278 -23.22 2.32 0.15
N ILE A 279 -22.15 2.22 -0.63
CA ILE A 279 -20.85 1.72 -0.16
C ILE A 279 -20.21 2.71 0.81
N LYS A 280 -20.27 4.01 0.54
CA LYS A 280 -19.75 5.05 1.43
C LYS A 280 -20.41 5.02 2.80
N ILE A 281 -21.72 4.75 2.85
CA ILE A 281 -22.48 4.62 4.12
C ILE A 281 -22.27 3.25 4.76
N GLY A 282 -22.36 2.17 3.96
CA GLY A 282 -22.34 0.81 4.49
C GLY A 282 -20.94 0.25 4.75
N TYR A 283 -19.93 0.81 4.12
CA TYR A 283 -18.55 0.30 4.23
C TYR A 283 -17.76 0.92 5.37
N ASP A 284 -18.28 1.95 5.99
CA ASP A 284 -17.68 2.66 7.14
C ASP A 284 -16.13 2.67 7.06
N ASN A 285 -15.60 3.42 6.08
CA ASN A 285 -14.17 3.43 5.74
C ASN A 285 -13.31 3.63 7.00
N PRO A 286 -12.36 2.74 7.27
CA PRO A 286 -11.46 2.91 8.40
C PRO A 286 -10.65 4.20 8.25
N LEU A 287 -10.57 4.98 9.32
CA LEU A 287 -9.89 6.28 9.33
C LEU A 287 -8.37 6.12 9.30
N ILE A 288 -7.86 5.01 9.82
CA ILE A 288 -6.45 4.65 9.83
C ILE A 288 -6.23 3.29 9.18
N GLY A 289 -5.08 3.11 8.54
CA GLY A 289 -4.74 1.84 7.90
C GLY A 289 -3.24 1.65 7.70
N MET A 290 -2.86 0.42 7.41
CA MET A 290 -1.48 0.06 7.09
C MET A 290 -1.42 -0.78 5.81
N SER A 291 -0.52 -0.41 4.92
CA SER A 291 -0.19 -1.16 3.71
C SER A 291 1.29 -1.55 3.72
N ASN A 292 1.58 -2.81 3.92
CA ASN A 292 2.94 -3.30 3.75
C ASN A 292 3.13 -3.82 2.33
N ILE A 293 3.67 -2.97 1.46
CA ILE A 293 3.98 -3.30 0.06
C ILE A 293 5.10 -4.36 0.00
N GLY A 294 5.95 -4.41 1.03
CA GLY A 294 6.98 -5.41 1.21
C GLY A 294 8.24 -5.16 0.38
N LEU A 295 8.96 -6.24 0.10
CA LEU A 295 10.25 -6.18 -0.58
C LEU A 295 10.11 -5.80 -2.06
N LEU A 296 10.91 -4.82 -2.50
CA LEU A 296 11.15 -4.56 -3.92
C LEU A 296 12.27 -5.49 -4.42
N PRO A 297 12.04 -6.24 -5.49
CA PRO A 297 13.01 -7.25 -5.98
C PRO A 297 14.11 -6.57 -6.81
N VAL A 298 15.11 -5.98 -6.14
CA VAL A 298 16.20 -5.21 -6.78
C VAL A 298 16.87 -5.96 -7.92
N ASP A 299 17.10 -7.26 -7.76
CA ASP A 299 17.73 -8.09 -8.79
C ASP A 299 16.91 -8.17 -10.10
N LYS A 300 15.61 -7.90 -10.02
CA LYS A 300 14.69 -7.87 -11.15
C LYS A 300 14.39 -6.46 -11.66
N LEU A 301 14.99 -5.44 -11.05
CA LEU A 301 14.81 -4.02 -11.38
C LEU A 301 16.10 -3.40 -11.91
N THR A 302 16.86 -4.14 -12.71
CA THR A 302 18.07 -3.65 -13.37
C THR A 302 17.72 -3.15 -14.77
N PHE A 303 18.31 -2.01 -15.15
CA PHE A 303 18.15 -1.38 -16.47
C PHE A 303 19.52 -1.28 -17.13
N GLY A 304 19.87 -2.24 -17.99
CA GLY A 304 21.24 -2.41 -18.45
C GLY A 304 22.19 -2.66 -17.27
N ASN A 305 23.18 -1.82 -17.11
CA ASN A 305 24.13 -1.87 -15.98
C ASN A 305 23.66 -1.11 -14.74
N ALA A 306 22.58 -0.33 -14.84
CA ALA A 306 22.04 0.45 -13.73
C ALA A 306 21.24 -0.43 -12.77
N LYS A 307 21.50 -0.27 -11.46
CA LYS A 307 20.77 -0.96 -10.38
C LYS A 307 20.15 0.06 -9.44
N PRO A 308 18.93 -0.17 -8.95
CA PRO A 308 18.37 0.72 -7.94
C PRO A 308 19.18 0.67 -6.65
N VAL A 309 19.59 1.83 -6.18
CA VAL A 309 20.32 1.99 -4.90
C VAL A 309 19.39 2.42 -3.79
N ASP A 310 18.33 3.13 -4.13
CA ASP A 310 17.26 3.59 -3.24
C ASP A 310 15.92 3.52 -3.95
N GLY A 311 14.82 3.51 -3.19
CA GLY A 311 13.49 3.54 -3.76
C GLY A 311 12.40 3.17 -2.77
N PHE A 312 11.21 3.70 -3.00
CA PHE A 312 10.03 3.43 -2.20
C PHE A 312 8.76 3.49 -3.06
N MET A 313 7.68 2.98 -2.51
CA MET A 313 6.33 3.18 -3.03
C MET A 313 5.48 3.79 -1.92
N THR A 314 4.57 4.68 -2.29
CA THR A 314 3.60 5.25 -1.36
C THR A 314 2.17 4.83 -1.71
N GLY A 315 1.26 4.94 -0.75
CA GLY A 315 -0.17 4.75 -0.98
C GLY A 315 -0.80 5.98 -1.67
N ALA A 316 -2.11 5.86 -1.95
CA ALA A 316 -2.88 7.00 -2.45
C ALA A 316 -2.89 8.14 -1.42
N VAL A 317 -2.88 9.38 -1.91
CA VAL A 317 -3.04 10.58 -1.06
C VAL A 317 -4.37 10.51 -0.31
N LYS A 318 -4.31 10.63 1.01
CA LYS A 318 -5.49 10.65 1.87
C LYS A 318 -5.90 12.08 2.21
N TYR A 319 -7.20 12.27 2.36
CA TYR A 319 -7.79 13.52 2.83
C TYR A 319 -8.20 13.34 4.29
N LYS A 320 -8.03 14.37 5.09
CA LYS A 320 -8.44 14.37 6.51
C LYS A 320 -9.90 13.92 6.65
N PRO A 321 -10.24 13.10 7.63
CA PRO A 321 -9.40 12.58 8.72
C PRO A 321 -8.67 11.27 8.41
N PHE A 322 -8.64 10.81 7.16
CA PHE A 322 -8.05 9.53 6.79
C PHE A 322 -6.52 9.57 6.78
N MET A 323 -5.89 8.54 7.30
CA MET A 323 -4.44 8.34 7.28
C MET A 323 -4.10 6.89 6.97
N GLN A 324 -3.07 6.66 6.17
CA GLN A 324 -2.56 5.33 5.85
C GLN A 324 -1.04 5.33 5.84
N LEU A 325 -0.45 4.45 6.63
CA LEU A 325 0.98 4.15 6.57
C LEU A 325 1.24 3.15 5.45
N ALA A 326 2.17 3.46 4.55
CA ALA A 326 2.71 2.49 3.60
C ALA A 326 4.17 2.18 3.91
N LEU A 327 4.54 0.91 3.77
CA LEU A 327 5.89 0.39 4.03
C LEU A 327 6.45 -0.25 2.77
N THR A 328 7.68 0.08 2.43
CA THR A 328 8.43 -0.54 1.33
C THR A 328 9.81 -0.92 1.83
N THR A 329 10.31 -2.08 1.45
CA THR A 329 11.68 -2.51 1.80
C THR A 329 12.53 -2.62 0.54
N LEU A 330 13.67 -1.95 0.51
CA LEU A 330 14.67 -2.06 -0.55
C LEU A 330 16.07 -2.13 0.09
N ASN A 331 16.89 -3.11 -0.30
CA ASN A 331 18.25 -3.33 0.22
C ASN A 331 18.34 -3.35 1.76
N ASP A 332 17.35 -4.01 2.42
CA ASP A 332 17.22 -4.05 3.88
C ASP A 332 17.00 -2.67 4.56
N VAL A 333 16.61 -1.66 3.81
CA VAL A 333 16.10 -0.39 4.33
C VAL A 333 14.59 -0.37 4.21
N VAL A 334 13.88 -0.09 5.31
CA VAL A 334 12.43 0.09 5.28
C VAL A 334 12.11 1.57 5.15
N THR A 335 11.41 1.93 4.09
CA THR A 335 10.88 3.27 3.92
C THR A 335 9.41 3.30 4.33
N MET A 336 9.10 4.13 5.30
CA MET A 336 7.75 4.48 5.75
C MET A 336 7.28 5.71 5.00
N THR A 337 6.05 5.68 4.49
CA THR A 337 5.44 6.84 3.82
C THR A 337 4.01 7.06 4.31
N ILE A 338 3.64 8.34 4.45
CA ILE A 338 2.27 8.79 4.65
C ILE A 338 2.01 9.91 3.65
N ALA A 339 1.14 9.64 2.68
CA ALA A 339 0.72 10.60 1.67
C ALA A 339 -0.64 11.19 2.09
N ILE A 340 -0.67 12.49 2.37
CA ILE A 340 -1.87 13.20 2.83
C ILE A 340 -2.01 14.56 2.15
N ARG A 341 -3.23 15.07 2.15
CA ARG A 341 -3.48 16.48 1.98
C ARG A 341 -3.55 17.14 3.37
N GLY A 342 -2.56 17.96 3.69
CA GLY A 342 -2.38 18.56 5.01
C GLY A 342 -1.49 19.80 4.95
N ASN A 343 -1.07 20.28 6.09
CA ASN A 343 -0.25 21.48 6.29
C ASN A 343 1.00 21.18 7.12
N ASP A 344 1.81 22.20 7.42
CA ASP A 344 3.07 22.06 8.15
C ASP A 344 2.89 21.53 9.60
N ASP A 345 1.73 21.79 10.23
CA ASP A 345 1.46 21.24 11.57
C ASP A 345 1.18 19.73 11.47
N ASP A 346 0.43 19.31 10.44
CA ASP A 346 0.22 17.87 10.15
C ASP A 346 1.53 17.16 9.86
N LYS A 347 2.44 17.82 9.11
CA LYS A 347 3.79 17.29 8.86
C LYS A 347 4.54 16.99 10.15
N LYS A 348 4.55 17.92 11.12
CA LYS A 348 5.19 17.73 12.42
C LYS A 348 4.58 16.56 13.21
N ILE A 349 3.24 16.41 13.15
CA ILE A 349 2.54 15.30 13.78
C ILE A 349 2.97 13.98 13.16
N VAL A 350 3.04 13.90 11.83
CA VAL A 350 3.49 12.70 11.12
C VAL A 350 4.96 12.39 11.39
N GLU A 351 5.83 13.40 11.43
CA GLU A 351 7.24 13.22 11.78
C GLU A 351 7.41 12.64 13.20
N LYS A 352 6.69 13.20 14.18
CA LYS A 352 6.66 12.65 15.55
C LYS A 352 6.15 11.20 15.57
N PHE A 353 5.14 10.90 14.77
CA PHE A 353 4.62 9.54 14.67
C PHE A 353 5.64 8.55 14.11
N PHE A 354 6.39 8.94 13.08
CA PHE A 354 7.47 8.14 12.56
C PHE A 354 8.59 7.91 13.59
N ASP A 355 8.93 8.94 14.38
CA ASP A 355 9.92 8.80 15.45
C ASP A 355 9.46 7.77 16.48
N LEU A 356 8.19 7.79 16.89
CA LEU A 356 7.62 6.79 17.80
C LEU A 356 7.69 5.37 17.21
N ILE A 357 7.44 5.18 15.92
CA ILE A 357 7.58 3.86 15.27
C ILE A 357 9.04 3.40 15.34
N VAL A 358 10.00 4.26 14.98
CA VAL A 358 11.43 3.94 15.00
C VAL A 358 11.90 3.60 16.43
N GLU A 359 11.45 4.35 17.42
CA GLU A 359 11.76 4.09 18.84
C GLU A 359 11.24 2.73 19.28
N ASN A 360 10.01 2.37 18.93
CA ASN A 360 9.43 1.06 19.23
C ASN A 360 10.21 -0.08 18.54
N VAL A 361 10.69 0.12 17.31
CA VAL A 361 11.55 -0.86 16.63
C VAL A 361 12.88 -1.03 17.37
N LYS A 362 13.50 0.06 17.82
CA LYS A 362 14.73 0.03 18.61
C LYS A 362 14.51 -0.59 20.00
N GLU A 363 13.36 -0.33 20.62
CA GLU A 363 12.99 -0.97 21.89
C GLU A 363 12.90 -2.48 21.72
N PHE A 364 12.24 -2.96 20.65
CA PHE A 364 12.18 -4.39 20.36
C PHE A 364 13.56 -5.02 20.20
N ASP A 365 14.47 -4.36 19.50
CA ASP A 365 15.86 -4.83 19.36
C ASP A 365 16.55 -4.92 20.73
N ARG A 366 16.48 -3.86 21.56
CA ARG A 366 17.10 -3.84 22.91
C ARG A 366 16.57 -4.95 23.81
N LEU A 367 15.27 -5.20 23.82
CA LEU A 367 14.65 -6.23 24.65
C LEU A 367 14.99 -7.65 24.19
N ASN A 368 15.40 -7.82 22.92
CA ASN A 368 15.62 -9.13 22.30
C ASN A 368 17.05 -9.29 21.72
N ALA A 369 18.01 -8.50 22.16
CA ALA A 369 19.40 -8.43 21.66
C ALA A 369 20.31 -9.63 22.03
N ARG A 370 19.77 -10.74 22.58
CA ARG A 370 20.55 -11.91 22.99
C ARG A 370 20.66 -12.98 21.93
#